data_edbfeb810a7117206a69ce03bb687464
#
_entry.id   edbfeb810a7117206a69ce03bb687464
#
_cell.length_a   1.000
_cell.length_b   1.000
_cell.length_c   1.000
_cell.angle_alpha   90.00
_cell.angle_beta   90.00
_cell.angle_gamma   90.00
#
_symmetry.space_group_name_H-M   'P 1'
#
loop_
_entity.id
_entity.type
_entity.pdbx_description
1 polymer ?
#
loop_
_entity_poly.entity_id
_entity_poly.type
_entity_poly.pdbx_seq_one_letter_code
_entity_poly.pdbx_strand_id
1 'polypeptide(L)' 'MTQTVTQRLLIEARRHAKVCGCFISEKNGAFRVFRKTAMRPVLLGYRTDPASLRAFVRRIATTN' A
#
# COMPACT_ATOMS: atom_id res chain seq x y z
N MET A 1 20.85 -5.35 11.69
CA MET A 1 19.71 -6.26 11.55
C MET A 1 19.24 -6.36 10.13
N THR A 2 19.08 -7.57 9.65
CA THR A 2 18.64 -7.80 8.29
C THR A 2 17.12 -7.77 8.22
N GLN A 3 16.58 -6.92 7.36
CA GLN A 3 15.14 -6.91 7.12
C GLN A 3 14.75 -8.09 6.25
N THR A 4 13.60 -8.69 6.53
CA THR A 4 13.09 -9.76 5.70
C THR A 4 12.61 -9.18 4.36
N VAL A 5 12.46 -10.04 3.35
CA VAL A 5 11.93 -9.63 2.05
C VAL A 5 10.54 -9.03 2.22
N THR A 6 9.72 -9.64 3.08
CA THR A 6 8.37 -9.16 3.37
C THR A 6 8.41 -7.74 3.93
N GLN A 7 9.28 -7.47 4.90
CA GLN A 7 9.39 -6.15 5.49
C GLN A 7 9.82 -5.12 4.47
N ARG A 8 10.77 -5.47 3.61
CA ARG A 8 11.26 -4.58 2.55
C ARG A 8 10.14 -4.22 1.58
N LEU A 9 9.36 -5.22 1.16
CA LEU A 9 8.24 -4.99 0.25
C LEU A 9 7.19 -4.07 0.87
N LEU A 10 6.91 -4.25 2.16
CA LEU A 10 5.95 -3.40 2.87
C LEU A 10 6.45 -1.96 2.98
N ILE A 11 7.72 -1.78 3.27
CA ILE A 11 8.32 -0.44 3.35
C ILE A 11 8.22 0.27 2.01
N GLU A 12 8.55 -0.42 0.93
CA GLU A 12 8.46 0.13 -0.42
C GLU A 12 7.03 0.48 -0.78
N ALA A 13 6.09 -0.41 -0.48
CA ALA A 13 4.68 -0.18 -0.77
C ALA A 13 4.15 1.05 -0.04
N ARG A 14 4.49 1.19 1.24
CA ARG A 14 4.07 2.34 2.03
C ARG A 14 4.68 3.64 1.51
N ARG A 15 5.92 3.58 1.07
CA ARG A 15 6.60 4.74 0.51
C ARG A 15 5.91 5.19 -0.78
N HIS A 16 5.62 4.26 -1.66
CA HIS A 16 4.90 4.56 -2.91
C HIS A 16 3.50 5.10 -2.64
N ALA A 17 2.80 4.51 -1.68
CA ALA A 17 1.46 4.95 -1.31
C ALA A 17 1.49 6.40 -0.83
N LYS A 18 2.46 6.75 0.01
CA LYS A 18 2.58 8.10 0.54
C LYS A 18 2.76 9.13 -0.58
N VAL A 19 3.56 8.78 -1.58
CA VAL A 19 3.79 9.68 -2.73
C VAL A 19 2.51 9.92 -3.51
N CYS A 20 1.62 8.93 -3.57
CA CYS A 20 0.36 9.04 -4.30
C CYS A 20 -0.79 9.64 -3.48
N GLY A 21 -0.52 10.03 -2.23
CA GLY A 21 -1.57 10.50 -1.35
C GLY A 21 -2.44 9.37 -0.81
N CYS A 22 -1.88 8.18 -0.72
CA CYS A 22 -2.58 6.99 -0.22
C CYS A 22 -1.93 6.50 1.07
N PHE A 23 -2.60 5.60 1.75
CA PHE A 23 -2.00 4.93 2.90
C PHE A 23 -2.47 3.48 2.96
N ILE A 24 -1.73 2.67 3.69
CA ILE A 24 -2.00 1.24 3.79
C ILE A 24 -2.36 0.92 5.24
N SER A 25 -3.45 0.19 5.41
CA SER A 25 -3.89 -0.28 6.71
C SER A 25 -3.85 -1.81 6.73
N GLU A 26 -3.15 -2.37 7.70
CA GLU A 26 -3.07 -3.82 7.85
C GLU A 26 -4.06 -4.27 8.91
N LYS A 27 -4.91 -5.23 8.56
CA LYS A 27 -5.90 -5.78 9.48
C LYS A 27 -6.20 -7.22 9.10
N ASN A 28 -6.09 -8.14 10.07
CA ASN A 28 -6.42 -9.55 9.89
C ASN A 28 -5.69 -10.17 8.70
N GLY A 29 -4.40 -9.85 8.56
CA GLY A 29 -3.60 -10.41 7.49
C GLY A 29 -3.85 -9.82 6.11
N ALA A 30 -4.67 -8.81 6.02
CA ALA A 30 -4.97 -8.14 4.76
C ALA A 30 -4.43 -6.71 4.80
N PHE A 31 -3.92 -6.26 3.67
CA PHE A 31 -3.41 -4.88 3.50
C PHE A 31 -4.43 -4.12 2.66
N ARG A 32 -5.05 -3.12 3.25
CA ARG A 32 -6.05 -2.29 2.56
C ARG A 32 -5.39 -0.99 2.13
N VAL A 33 -5.62 -0.60 0.90
CA VAL A 33 -5.05 0.64 0.34
C VAL A 33 -6.17 1.68 0.26
N PHE A 34 -5.96 2.81 0.92
CA PHE A 34 -6.93 3.91 0.94
C PHE A 34 -6.32 5.14 0.30
N ARG A 35 -7.14 5.90 -0.40
CA ARG A 35 -6.76 7.21 -0.90
C ARG A 35 -7.28 8.28 0.05
N LYS A 36 -6.42 9.20 0.46
CA LYS A 36 -6.83 10.32 1.29
C LYS A 36 -7.59 11.33 0.45
N THR A 37 -8.77 11.72 0.93
CA THR A 37 -9.58 12.74 0.28
C THR A 37 -9.93 13.81 1.29
N ALA A 38 -10.56 14.89 0.81
CA ALA A 38 -10.96 15.98 1.69
C ALA A 38 -12.04 15.56 2.69
N MET A 39 -12.81 14.52 2.37
CA MET A 39 -13.92 14.09 3.22
C MET A 39 -13.56 12.89 4.06
N ARG A 40 -13.34 11.75 3.45
CA ARG A 40 -12.98 10.53 4.16
C ARG A 40 -12.13 9.64 3.24
N PRO A 41 -11.32 8.75 3.81
CA PRO A 41 -10.52 7.85 2.99
C PRO A 41 -11.41 6.95 2.13
N VAL A 42 -10.97 6.72 0.91
CA VAL A 42 -11.68 5.86 -0.04
C VAL A 42 -10.86 4.58 -0.24
N LEU A 43 -11.49 3.43 -0.03
CA LEU A 43 -10.83 2.15 -0.22
C LEU A 43 -10.64 1.90 -1.72
N LEU A 44 -9.38 1.72 -2.14
CA LEU A 44 -9.05 1.43 -3.52
C LEU A 44 -9.00 -0.08 -3.79
N GLY A 45 -8.61 -0.84 -2.79
CA GLY A 45 -8.52 -2.28 -2.91
C GLY A 45 -7.74 -2.87 -1.75
N TYR A 46 -7.57 -4.19 -1.77
CA TYR A 46 -6.80 -4.86 -0.74
C TYR A 46 -6.02 -6.02 -1.34
N ARG A 47 -4.96 -6.40 -0.65
CA ARG A 47 -4.15 -7.57 -1.00
C ARG A 47 -3.74 -8.29 0.28
N THR A 48 -3.54 -9.59 0.18
CA THR A 48 -3.12 -10.39 1.32
C THR A 48 -1.63 -10.75 1.26
N ASP A 49 -0.98 -10.37 0.18
CA ASP A 49 0.42 -10.71 -0.08
C ASP A 49 1.24 -9.43 -0.28
N PRO A 50 2.39 -9.27 0.40
CA PRO A 50 3.20 -8.06 0.27
C PRO A 50 3.68 -7.77 -1.16
N ALA A 51 4.02 -8.80 -1.93
CA ALA A 51 4.47 -8.61 -3.30
C ALA A 51 3.34 -8.09 -4.18
N SER A 52 2.14 -8.65 -4.03
CA SER A 52 0.96 -8.18 -4.75
C SER A 52 0.58 -6.78 -4.33
N LEU A 53 0.73 -6.47 -3.05
CA LEU A 53 0.46 -5.14 -2.52
C LEU A 53 1.38 -4.11 -3.17
N ARG A 54 2.67 -4.41 -3.24
CA ARG A 54 3.64 -3.50 -3.85
C ARG A 54 3.30 -3.24 -5.32
N ALA A 55 2.97 -4.30 -6.05
CA ALA A 55 2.59 -4.18 -7.46
C ALA A 55 1.33 -3.34 -7.63
N PHE A 56 0.35 -3.53 -6.74
CA PHE A 56 -0.90 -2.77 -6.75
C PHE A 56 -0.64 -1.28 -6.53
N VAL A 57 0.16 -0.94 -5.52
CA VAL A 57 0.47 0.45 -5.20
C VAL A 57 1.27 1.11 -6.33
N ARG A 58 2.23 0.40 -6.91
CA ARG A 58 3.00 0.92 -8.04
C ARG A 58 2.10 1.22 -9.23
N ARG A 59 1.10 0.39 -9.45
CA ARG A 59 0.13 0.58 -10.52
C ARG A 59 -0.67 1.86 -10.31
N ILE A 60 -1.11 2.10 -9.08
CA ILE A 60 -1.82 3.33 -8.74
C ILE A 60 -0.93 4.54 -8.98
N ALA A 61 0.33 4.48 -8.56
CA ALA A 61 1.27 5.56 -8.73
C ALA A 61 1.54 5.86 -10.19
N THR A 62 1.54 4.83 -11.03
CA THR A 62 1.82 4.99 -12.47
C THR A 62 0.64 5.58 -13.22
N THR A 63 -0.58 5.28 -12.80
CA THR A 63 -1.79 5.74 -13.49
C THR A 63 -2.16 7.19 -13.16
N ASN A 64 -1.50 7.77 -12.19
CA ASN A 64 -1.74 9.19 -11.87
C ASN A 64 -0.84 10.09 -12.73
#